data_4a63ce4a11c681399b2467a10a642f3c
#
_entry.id   4a63ce4a11c681399b2467a10a642f3c
#
_cell.length_a   1.000
_cell.length_b   1.000
_cell.length_c   1.000
_cell.angle_alpha   90.00
_cell.angle_beta   90.00
_cell.angle_gamma   90.00
#
_symmetry.space_group_name_H-M   'P 1'
#
loop_
_entity.id
_entity.type
_entity.pdbx_description
1 polymer ?
#
loop_
_entity_poly.entity_id
_entity_poly.type
_entity_poly.pdbx_seq_one_letter_code
_entity_poly.pdbx_strand_id
1 'polypeptide(L)'
;MSFDLRMAVLSQGGALSSARQARELLACNDTTAAYGLQLTPQQAQALLNTRSAALRKTGRVELGGSILQKVVLTFCDSPYLTQESYEETLHQLVDAFYYFKNETEDRVGDDALLRYMKQAFDGPCRGSLELLTGTALPDMARKLRAKAARPLTEEGRHD
;
A
#
# COMPACT_ATOMS: atom_id res chain seq x y z
N MET A 1 -39.77 -1.55 4.67
CA MET A 1 -39.58 -0.12 4.47
C MET A 1 -38.41 0.44 5.28
N SER A 2 -38.38 0.22 6.60
CA SER A 2 -37.23 0.66 7.41
C SER A 2 -35.90 0.03 6.97
N PHE A 3 -35.95 -1.20 6.46
CA PHE A 3 -34.76 -1.89 5.96
C PHE A 3 -34.17 -1.16 4.74
N ASP A 4 -35.03 -0.77 3.78
CA ASP A 4 -34.56 -0.10 2.56
C ASP A 4 -33.96 1.27 2.87
N LEU A 5 -34.60 2.01 3.79
CA LEU A 5 -34.10 3.30 4.23
C LEU A 5 -32.73 3.16 4.90
N ARG A 6 -32.57 2.13 5.71
CA ARG A 6 -31.32 1.86 6.40
C ARG A 6 -30.18 1.54 5.42
N MET A 7 -30.47 0.76 4.39
CA MET A 7 -29.49 0.45 3.35
C MET A 7 -29.13 1.69 2.54
N ALA A 8 -30.11 2.55 2.23
CA ALA A 8 -29.84 3.80 1.54
C ALA A 8 -28.93 4.72 2.33
N VAL A 9 -29.15 4.83 3.64
CA VAL A 9 -28.30 5.65 4.52
C VAL A 9 -26.87 5.12 4.59
N LEU A 10 -26.71 3.80 4.70
CA LEU A 10 -25.39 3.18 4.72
C LEU A 10 -24.66 3.38 3.39
N SER A 11 -25.38 3.26 2.27
CA SER A 11 -24.81 3.48 0.94
C SER A 11 -24.33 4.92 0.77
N GLN A 12 -25.13 5.90 1.22
CA GLN A 12 -24.75 7.30 1.17
C GLN A 12 -23.52 7.59 2.03
N GLY A 13 -23.48 7.02 3.23
CA GLY A 13 -22.33 7.16 4.13
C GLY A 13 -21.05 6.61 3.50
N GLY A 14 -21.14 5.46 2.82
CA GLY A 14 -20.02 4.86 2.11
C GLY A 14 -19.55 5.72 0.93
N ALA A 15 -20.49 6.29 0.16
CA ALA A 15 -20.18 7.15 -0.97
C ALA A 15 -19.51 8.45 -0.52
N LEU A 16 -19.99 9.06 0.58
CA LEU A 16 -19.38 10.28 1.13
C LEU A 16 -17.97 10.01 1.66
N SER A 17 -17.76 8.88 2.31
CA SER A 17 -16.45 8.50 2.81
C SER A 17 -15.47 8.28 1.66
N SER A 18 -15.92 7.62 0.58
CA SER A 18 -15.11 7.40 -0.62
C SER A 18 -14.74 8.72 -1.29
N ALA A 19 -15.69 9.65 -1.40
CA ALA A 19 -15.43 10.97 -1.98
C ALA A 19 -14.41 11.76 -1.16
N ARG A 20 -14.50 11.68 0.17
CA ARG A 20 -13.52 12.33 1.05
C ARG A 20 -12.13 11.73 0.85
N GLN A 21 -12.03 10.42 0.81
CA GLN A 21 -10.76 9.73 0.63
C GLN A 21 -10.13 10.08 -0.72
N ALA A 22 -10.96 10.19 -1.77
CA ALA A 22 -10.47 10.60 -3.09
C ALA A 22 -9.91 12.02 -3.05
N ARG A 23 -10.59 12.96 -2.38
CA ARG A 23 -10.09 14.33 -2.24
C ARG A 23 -8.78 14.38 -1.45
N GLU A 24 -8.68 13.59 -0.38
CA GLU A 24 -7.46 13.50 0.41
C GLU A 24 -6.29 12.96 -0.42
N LEU A 25 -6.57 11.97 -1.25
CA LEU A 25 -5.56 11.41 -2.14
C LEU A 25 -5.13 12.43 -3.20
N LEU A 26 -6.08 13.16 -3.78
CA LEU A 26 -5.78 14.21 -4.76
C LEU A 26 -4.99 15.36 -4.15
N ALA A 27 -5.16 15.63 -2.87
CA ALA A 27 -4.38 16.66 -2.18
C ALA A 27 -2.89 16.34 -2.18
N CYS A 28 -2.50 15.07 -2.32
CA CYS A 28 -1.10 14.69 -2.46
C CYS A 28 -0.46 15.29 -3.71
N ASN A 29 -1.25 15.66 -4.72
CA ASN A 29 -0.73 16.32 -5.92
C ASN A 29 0.03 17.60 -5.60
N ASP A 30 -0.31 18.28 -4.51
CA ASP A 30 0.40 19.49 -4.07
C ASP A 30 1.88 19.21 -3.82
N THR A 31 2.19 18.01 -3.33
CA THR A 31 3.56 17.59 -3.09
C THR A 31 4.17 16.93 -4.33
N THR A 32 3.41 16.02 -4.97
CA THR A 32 3.95 15.18 -6.04
C THR A 32 4.16 15.94 -7.34
N ALA A 33 3.47 17.07 -7.52
CA ALA A 33 3.64 17.91 -8.72
C ALA A 33 5.07 18.39 -8.89
N ALA A 34 5.80 18.59 -7.79
CA ALA A 34 7.20 18.98 -7.84
C ALA A 34 8.08 17.93 -8.55
N TYR A 35 7.61 16.69 -8.60
CA TYR A 35 8.29 15.58 -9.28
C TYR A 35 7.66 15.25 -10.63
N GLY A 36 6.74 16.09 -11.10
CA GLY A 36 6.06 15.89 -12.38
C GLY A 36 4.96 14.84 -12.33
N LEU A 37 4.45 14.51 -11.14
CA LEU A 37 3.47 13.45 -10.93
C LEU A 37 2.16 14.02 -10.41
N GLN A 38 1.07 13.68 -11.07
CA GLN A 38 -0.27 14.10 -10.66
C GLN A 38 -1.28 12.99 -10.95
N LEU A 39 -2.27 12.86 -10.07
CA LEU A 39 -3.40 11.95 -10.25
C LEU A 39 -4.62 12.74 -10.68
N THR A 40 -5.39 12.20 -11.61
CA THR A 40 -6.72 12.69 -11.93
C THR A 40 -7.73 12.17 -10.90
N PRO A 41 -8.92 12.78 -10.81
CA PRO A 41 -9.97 12.24 -9.93
C PRO A 41 -10.32 10.79 -10.25
N GLN A 42 -10.34 10.41 -11.51
CA GLN A 42 -10.63 9.04 -11.93
C GLN A 42 -9.55 8.07 -11.47
N GLN A 43 -8.28 8.48 -11.58
CA GLN A 43 -7.16 7.67 -11.12
C GLN A 43 -7.17 7.51 -9.60
N ALA A 44 -7.48 8.56 -8.87
CA ALA A 44 -7.59 8.49 -7.42
C ALA A 44 -8.68 7.51 -7.00
N GLN A 45 -9.84 7.55 -7.67
CA GLN A 45 -10.93 6.62 -7.38
C GLN A 45 -10.53 5.18 -7.72
N ALA A 46 -9.83 4.98 -8.84
CA ALA A 46 -9.36 3.66 -9.23
C ALA A 46 -8.40 3.08 -8.19
N LEU A 47 -7.52 3.91 -7.62
CA LEU A 47 -6.61 3.48 -6.57
C LEU A 47 -7.34 3.12 -5.28
N LEU A 48 -8.38 3.86 -4.92
CA LEU A 48 -9.23 3.51 -3.78
C LEU A 48 -9.90 2.16 -4.00
N ASN A 49 -10.34 1.88 -5.22
CA ASN A 49 -10.95 0.61 -5.57
C ASN A 49 -9.94 -0.55 -5.45
N THR A 50 -8.71 -0.33 -5.88
CA THR A 50 -7.62 -1.30 -5.73
C THR A 50 -7.34 -1.60 -4.26
N ARG A 51 -7.28 -0.55 -3.43
CA ARG A 51 -7.13 -0.72 -1.98
C ARG A 51 -8.26 -1.54 -1.39
N SER A 52 -9.50 -1.22 -1.75
CA SER A 52 -10.67 -1.94 -1.26
C SER A 52 -10.63 -3.42 -1.63
N ALA A 53 -10.21 -3.73 -2.86
CA ALA A 53 -10.07 -5.10 -3.32
C ALA A 53 -8.97 -5.84 -2.54
N ALA A 54 -7.84 -5.17 -2.29
CA ALA A 54 -6.74 -5.73 -1.54
C ALA A 54 -7.14 -6.02 -0.08
N LEU A 55 -7.88 -5.10 0.53
CA LEU A 55 -8.39 -5.31 1.89
C LEU A 55 -9.31 -6.52 1.98
N ARG A 56 -10.23 -6.66 1.02
CA ARG A 56 -11.13 -7.83 0.97
C ARG A 56 -10.33 -9.12 0.79
N LYS A 57 -9.36 -9.10 -0.11
CA LYS A 57 -8.54 -10.27 -0.42
C LYS A 57 -7.72 -10.74 0.78
N THR A 58 -7.26 -9.82 1.60
CA THR A 58 -6.44 -10.12 2.77
C THR A 58 -7.24 -10.19 4.09
N GLY A 59 -8.55 -9.97 4.03
CA GLY A 59 -9.41 -10.01 5.21
C GLY A 59 -9.17 -8.85 6.17
N ARG A 60 -8.68 -7.72 5.68
CA ARG A 60 -8.32 -6.56 6.51
C ARG A 60 -9.40 -5.51 6.47
N VAL A 61 -9.47 -4.76 7.56
CA VAL A 61 -10.35 -3.58 7.67
C VAL A 61 -9.46 -2.38 8.00
N GLU A 62 -9.62 -1.31 7.25
CA GLU A 62 -8.96 -0.02 7.52
C GLU A 62 -10.00 1.09 7.54
N LEU A 63 -9.87 1.96 8.52
CA LEU A 63 -10.70 3.15 8.64
C LEU A 63 -9.94 4.32 8.01
N GLY A 64 -10.40 4.79 6.85
CA GLY A 64 -9.75 5.88 6.14
C GLY A 64 -8.78 5.41 5.07
N GLY A 65 -8.12 6.35 4.38
CA GLY A 65 -7.27 6.08 3.23
C GLY A 65 -5.81 6.42 3.42
N SER A 66 -5.33 6.47 4.66
CA SER A 66 -3.99 6.97 4.98
C SER A 66 -2.85 6.15 4.36
N ILE A 67 -3.05 4.84 4.17
CA ILE A 67 -2.03 3.99 3.53
C ILE A 67 -1.80 4.41 2.07
N LEU A 68 -2.87 4.70 1.33
CA LEU A 68 -2.71 5.19 -0.05
C LEU A 68 -1.90 6.47 -0.11
N GLN A 69 -2.19 7.42 0.79
CA GLN A 69 -1.44 8.66 0.86
C GLN A 69 0.03 8.39 1.17
N LYS A 70 0.30 7.49 2.09
CA LYS A 70 1.68 7.11 2.43
C LYS A 70 2.41 6.46 1.26
N VAL A 71 1.75 5.60 0.51
CA VAL A 71 2.33 5.00 -0.71
C VAL A 71 2.69 6.10 -1.71
N VAL A 72 1.74 6.98 -2.00
CA VAL A 72 1.94 8.06 -2.96
C VAL A 72 3.12 8.94 -2.54
N LEU A 73 3.14 9.39 -1.29
CA LEU A 73 4.18 10.31 -0.82
C LEU A 73 5.53 9.62 -0.63
N THR A 74 5.55 8.36 -0.28
CA THR A 74 6.79 7.61 -0.12
C THR A 74 7.52 7.45 -1.46
N PHE A 75 6.77 7.20 -2.54
CA PHE A 75 7.37 6.86 -3.84
C PHE A 75 7.49 8.03 -4.78
N CYS A 76 6.94 9.21 -4.45
CA CYS A 76 6.88 10.32 -5.41
C CYS A 76 8.24 10.87 -5.84
N ASP A 77 9.28 10.70 -5.04
CA ASP A 77 10.63 11.17 -5.38
C ASP A 77 11.48 10.08 -6.05
N SER A 78 10.90 8.93 -6.38
CA SER A 78 11.62 7.87 -7.06
C SER A 78 12.01 8.30 -8.48
N PRO A 79 13.28 8.12 -8.89
CA PRO A 79 13.69 8.43 -10.26
C PRO A 79 13.08 7.51 -11.30
N TYR A 80 12.44 6.44 -10.86
CA TYR A 80 11.85 5.43 -11.76
C TYR A 80 10.36 5.63 -12.02
N LEU A 81 9.72 6.61 -11.35
CA LEU A 81 8.32 6.94 -11.61
C LEU A 81 8.21 8.00 -12.70
N THR A 82 7.34 7.75 -13.67
CA THR A 82 7.01 8.70 -14.72
C THR A 82 5.50 8.92 -14.71
N GLN A 83 5.07 10.08 -15.18
CA GLN A 83 3.64 10.38 -15.25
C GLN A 83 2.89 9.33 -16.08
N GLU A 84 3.50 8.83 -17.14
CA GLU A 84 2.89 7.84 -18.03
C GLU A 84 2.59 6.51 -17.32
N SER A 85 3.49 6.08 -16.44
CA SER A 85 3.36 4.80 -15.73
C SER A 85 2.85 4.99 -14.29
N TYR A 86 2.53 6.21 -13.88
CA TYR A 86 2.29 6.55 -12.49
C TYR A 86 1.16 5.74 -11.87
N GLU A 87 -0.02 5.78 -12.50
CA GLU A 87 -1.19 5.09 -11.96
C GLU A 87 -0.95 3.59 -11.87
N GLU A 88 -0.47 2.97 -12.95
CA GLU A 88 -0.25 1.53 -12.96
C GLU A 88 0.77 1.09 -11.92
N THR A 89 1.86 1.84 -11.79
CA THR A 89 2.87 1.56 -10.78
C THR A 89 2.28 1.65 -9.37
N LEU A 90 1.47 2.67 -9.10
CA LEU A 90 0.83 2.81 -7.79
C LEU A 90 -0.13 1.66 -7.50
N HIS A 91 -0.91 1.20 -8.49
CA HIS A 91 -1.78 0.03 -8.32
C HIS A 91 -0.99 -1.19 -7.86
N GLN A 92 0.14 -1.45 -8.50
CA GLN A 92 0.97 -2.59 -8.16
C GLN A 92 1.66 -2.45 -6.81
N LEU A 93 2.08 -1.23 -6.46
CA LEU A 93 2.67 -0.97 -5.15
C LEU A 93 1.67 -1.15 -4.02
N VAL A 94 0.43 -0.72 -4.22
CA VAL A 94 -0.65 -0.92 -3.23
C VAL A 94 -0.92 -2.42 -3.04
N ASP A 95 -1.08 -3.15 -4.14
CA ASP A 95 -1.29 -4.59 -4.07
C ASP A 95 -0.13 -5.30 -3.36
N ALA A 96 1.10 -4.93 -3.69
CA ALA A 96 2.29 -5.51 -3.07
C ALA A 96 2.33 -5.22 -1.57
N PHE A 97 1.99 -3.99 -1.18
CA PHE A 97 1.97 -3.62 0.23
C PHE A 97 1.06 -4.54 1.05
N TYR A 98 -0.20 -4.68 0.62
CA TYR A 98 -1.15 -5.50 1.38
C TYR A 98 -0.82 -6.98 1.30
N TYR A 99 -0.35 -7.45 0.15
CA TYR A 99 0.06 -8.84 0.02
C TYR A 99 1.18 -9.19 1.00
N PHE A 100 2.24 -8.37 1.06
CA PHE A 100 3.38 -8.66 1.93
C PHE A 100 3.13 -8.29 3.38
N LYS A 101 2.23 -7.36 3.66
CA LYS A 101 1.73 -7.14 5.01
C LYS A 101 1.12 -8.43 5.56
N ASN A 102 0.32 -9.09 4.73
CA ASN A 102 -0.31 -10.37 5.07
C ASN A 102 0.72 -11.50 5.16
N GLU A 103 1.64 -11.58 4.20
CA GLU A 103 2.68 -12.63 4.17
C GLU A 103 3.62 -12.54 5.38
N THR A 104 3.87 -11.37 5.89
CA THR A 104 4.69 -11.16 7.09
C THR A 104 3.90 -11.28 8.39
N GLU A 105 2.60 -11.57 8.30
CA GLU A 105 1.71 -11.70 9.46
C GLU A 105 1.78 -10.47 10.37
N ASP A 106 1.85 -9.29 9.77
CA ASP A 106 1.95 -8.00 10.47
C ASP A 106 3.19 -7.85 11.37
N ARG A 107 4.23 -8.61 11.12
CA ARG A 107 5.47 -8.52 11.91
C ARG A 107 6.30 -7.29 11.56
N VAL A 108 6.00 -6.66 10.45
CA VAL A 108 6.63 -5.39 10.04
C VAL A 108 5.55 -4.31 10.04
N GLY A 109 5.83 -3.17 10.65
CA GLY A 109 4.89 -2.03 10.68
C GLY A 109 4.73 -1.42 9.31
N ASP A 110 3.65 -0.66 9.13
CA ASP A 110 3.31 -0.06 7.83
C ASP A 110 4.43 0.82 7.30
N ASP A 111 4.93 1.73 8.12
CA ASP A 111 5.98 2.66 7.70
C ASP A 111 7.30 1.94 7.41
N ALA A 112 7.62 0.91 8.19
CA ALA A 112 8.82 0.12 7.97
C ALA A 112 8.73 -0.67 6.67
N LEU A 113 7.57 -1.25 6.37
CA LEU A 113 7.36 -1.98 5.11
C LEU A 113 7.47 -1.04 3.92
N LEU A 114 6.81 0.12 3.99
CA LEU A 114 6.90 1.11 2.90
C LEU A 114 8.33 1.59 2.68
N ARG A 115 9.07 1.81 3.75
CA ARG A 115 10.48 2.22 3.67
C ARG A 115 11.32 1.15 3.01
N TYR A 116 11.11 -0.11 3.40
CA TYR A 116 11.82 -1.23 2.80
C TYR A 116 11.51 -1.34 1.32
N MET A 117 10.21 -1.25 0.95
CA MET A 117 9.78 -1.30 -0.45
C MET A 117 10.44 -0.20 -1.27
N LYS A 118 10.47 1.03 -0.74
CA LYS A 118 11.07 2.17 -1.43
C LYS A 118 12.57 1.99 -1.63
N GLN A 119 13.28 1.55 -0.59
CA GLN A 119 14.71 1.33 -0.66
C GLN A 119 15.04 0.23 -1.68
N ALA A 120 14.28 -0.86 -1.68
CA ALA A 120 14.49 -1.95 -2.62
C ALA A 120 14.15 -1.51 -4.05
N PHE A 121 13.04 -0.79 -4.23
CA PHE A 121 12.58 -0.32 -5.53
C PHE A 121 13.61 0.62 -6.17
N ASP A 122 14.12 1.58 -5.41
CA ASP A 122 15.08 2.56 -5.92
C ASP A 122 16.50 1.99 -6.01
N GLY A 123 16.83 1.01 -5.20
CA GLY A 123 18.16 0.42 -5.12
C GLY A 123 18.32 -0.81 -6.00
N PRO A 124 18.37 -2.03 -5.39
CA PRO A 124 18.66 -3.24 -6.16
C PRO A 124 17.68 -3.54 -7.28
N CYS A 125 16.41 -3.17 -7.11
CA CYS A 125 15.38 -3.44 -8.11
C CYS A 125 15.40 -2.46 -9.28
N ARG A 126 15.99 -1.29 -9.10
CA ARG A 126 16.12 -0.25 -10.14
C ARG A 126 14.78 0.06 -10.81
N GLY A 127 13.74 0.20 -10.00
CA GLY A 127 12.40 0.52 -10.49
C GLY A 127 11.64 -0.65 -11.08
N SER A 128 12.14 -1.87 -10.96
CA SER A 128 11.47 -3.06 -11.45
C SER A 128 10.50 -3.61 -10.40
N LEU A 129 9.22 -3.53 -10.70
CA LEU A 129 8.18 -4.13 -9.85
C LEU A 129 8.30 -5.65 -9.83
N GLU A 130 8.71 -6.24 -10.94
CA GLU A 130 8.91 -7.67 -11.03
C GLU A 130 9.98 -8.15 -10.05
N LEU A 131 11.12 -7.43 -9.96
CA LEU A 131 12.16 -7.74 -9.00
C LEU A 131 11.70 -7.45 -7.56
N LEU A 132 10.94 -6.38 -7.36
CA LEU A 132 10.44 -6.04 -6.03
C LEU A 132 9.51 -7.13 -5.49
N THR A 133 8.52 -7.53 -6.28
CA THR A 133 7.51 -8.48 -5.85
C THR A 133 7.93 -9.93 -5.99
N GLY A 134 8.85 -10.23 -6.92
CA GLY A 134 9.30 -11.58 -7.19
C GLY A 134 10.56 -11.99 -6.43
N THR A 135 11.36 -11.05 -5.96
CA THR A 135 12.63 -11.35 -5.32
C THR A 135 12.80 -10.64 -3.98
N ALA A 136 12.77 -9.30 -3.95
CA ALA A 136 13.12 -8.54 -2.76
C ALA A 136 12.14 -8.75 -1.62
N LEU A 137 10.84 -8.60 -1.88
CA LEU A 137 9.81 -8.76 -0.86
C LEU A 137 9.63 -10.21 -0.41
N PRO A 138 9.60 -11.21 -1.31
CA PRO A 138 9.56 -12.60 -0.85
C PRO A 138 10.74 -12.99 0.01
N ASP A 139 11.93 -12.47 -0.30
CA ASP A 139 13.14 -12.72 0.46
C ASP A 139 13.04 -12.14 1.87
N MET A 140 12.58 -10.90 1.98
CA MET A 140 12.32 -10.24 3.26
C MET A 140 11.31 -11.03 4.08
N ALA A 141 10.18 -11.43 3.48
CA ALA A 141 9.13 -12.17 4.17
C ALA A 141 9.64 -13.52 4.68
N ARG A 142 10.44 -14.20 3.87
CA ARG A 142 11.04 -15.48 4.27
C ARG A 142 11.97 -15.31 5.46
N LYS A 143 12.79 -14.27 5.45
CA LYS A 143 13.71 -14.00 6.57
C LYS A 143 12.97 -13.67 7.86
N LEU A 144 11.88 -12.93 7.76
CA LEU A 144 11.06 -12.62 8.93
C LEU A 144 10.39 -13.87 9.50
N ARG A 145 9.89 -14.75 8.64
CA ARG A 145 9.28 -16.00 9.09
C ARG A 145 10.30 -16.91 9.74
N ALA A 146 11.49 -17.03 9.18
CA ALA A 146 12.57 -17.83 9.73
C ALA A 146 12.99 -17.33 11.11
N LYS A 147 13.11 -16.00 11.27
CA LYS A 147 13.45 -15.37 12.53
C LYS A 147 12.39 -15.65 13.60
N ALA A 148 11.11 -15.58 13.21
CA ALA A 148 10.00 -15.82 14.13
C ALA A 148 9.90 -17.28 14.56
N ALA A 149 10.33 -18.22 13.71
CA ALA A 149 10.28 -19.65 14.00
C ALA A 149 11.44 -20.14 14.87
N ARG A 150 12.43 -19.29 15.16
CA ARG A 150 13.55 -19.68 16.01
C ARG A 150 13.10 -20.01 17.42
N PRO A 151 13.54 -21.16 17.96
CA PRO A 151 13.24 -21.49 19.34
C PRO A 151 13.89 -20.50 20.32
N LEU A 152 13.19 -20.18 21.40
CA LEU A 152 13.73 -19.30 22.45
C LEU A 152 14.99 -19.85 23.08
N THR A 153 15.12 -21.18 23.13
CA THR A 153 16.30 -21.86 23.68
C THR A 153 17.56 -21.56 22.90
N GLU A 154 17.48 -21.31 21.61
CA GLU A 154 18.62 -20.91 20.79
C GLU A 154 19.10 -19.52 21.13
N GLU A 155 18.17 -18.61 21.40
CA GLU A 155 18.50 -17.27 21.83
C GLU A 155 19.21 -17.28 23.17
N GLY A 156 18.76 -18.13 24.10
CA GLY A 156 19.40 -18.29 25.40
C GLY A 156 20.83 -18.78 25.32
N ARG A 157 21.17 -19.52 24.29
CA ARG A 157 22.53 -20.04 24.13
C ARG A 157 23.57 -19.00 23.75
N HIS A 158 23.14 -17.89 23.21
CA HIS A 158 24.03 -16.82 22.80
C HIS A 158 24.40 -15.88 23.95
N ASP A 159 23.73 -16.05 25.08
CA ASP A 159 24.03 -15.31 26.30
C ASP A 159 25.17 -16.01 27.08
#